data_7eb9e694a43d70dd272e33b921fd2059
#
_entry.id   7eb9e694a43d70dd272e33b921fd2059
#
_cell.length_a   1.000
_cell.length_b   1.000
_cell.length_c   1.000
_cell.angle_alpha   90.00
_cell.angle_beta   90.00
_cell.angle_gamma   90.00
#
_symmetry.space_group_name_H-M   'P 1'
#
loop_
_entity.id
_entity.type
_entity.pdbx_description
1 polymer ?
#
loop_
_entity_poly.entity_id
_entity_poly.type
_entity_poly.pdbx_seq_one_letter_code
_entity_poly.pdbx_strand_id
1 'polypeptide(L)'
;MYGINGRRFYIDAYDFCQRHSLPYRYPKSADFIERQLGRKVPSPIMMLHRKMVNEGLKRNIVLLDDLVFNPWNMQRIGNKDVLLKYYLDAVENCREGVTEIFLHPSYPLDNTEAQGEWTKRIFEFEILKSGALLEKAKKENVKVISWSQIKEYASNRSAD
;
A
#
# COMPACT_ATOMS: atom_id res chain seq x y z
N MET A 1 -10.06 3.19 3.31
CA MET A 1 -10.96 3.78 2.28
C MET A 1 -10.06 4.37 1.22
N TYR A 2 -10.06 3.81 0.03
CA TYR A 2 -9.28 4.36 -1.06
C TYR A 2 -9.81 5.74 -1.36
N GLY A 3 -8.97 6.74 -1.28
CA GLY A 3 -9.24 8.07 -1.75
C GLY A 3 -9.52 8.20 -3.24
N ILE A 4 -9.90 7.09 -3.86
CA ILE A 4 -10.29 7.00 -5.26
C ILE A 4 -11.61 7.72 -5.53
N ASN A 5 -12.46 7.85 -4.55
CA ASN A 5 -13.56 8.81 -4.59
C ASN A 5 -13.05 10.25 -4.70
N GLY A 6 -11.76 10.38 -4.72
CA GLY A 6 -11.00 11.54 -4.68
C GLY A 6 -10.87 12.37 -5.92
N ARG A 7 -11.59 12.15 -7.00
CA ARG A 7 -11.57 13.13 -8.08
C ARG A 7 -12.06 14.52 -7.63
N ARG A 8 -12.95 14.56 -6.62
CA ARG A 8 -13.45 15.80 -6.04
C ARG A 8 -12.72 16.19 -4.75
N PHE A 9 -12.32 15.23 -3.94
CA PHE A 9 -11.87 15.47 -2.57
C PHE A 9 -10.36 15.38 -2.36
N TYR A 10 -9.56 14.97 -3.37
CA TYR A 10 -8.11 14.85 -3.16
C TYR A 10 -7.46 16.22 -2.91
N ILE A 11 -7.98 17.29 -3.48
CA ILE A 11 -7.48 18.66 -3.23
C ILE A 11 -7.70 19.04 -1.77
N ASP A 12 -8.93 18.84 -1.25
CA ASP A 12 -9.25 19.13 0.15
C ASP A 12 -8.40 18.28 1.12
N ALA A 13 -8.18 17.00 0.77
CA ALA A 13 -7.30 16.13 1.53
C ALA A 13 -5.84 16.61 1.50
N TYR A 14 -5.36 17.07 0.35
CA TYR A 14 -4.01 17.65 0.22
C TYR A 14 -3.88 18.95 0.99
N ASP A 15 -4.86 19.83 0.93
CA ASP A 15 -4.87 21.08 1.70
C ASP A 15 -4.87 20.79 3.21
N PHE A 16 -5.58 19.76 3.64
CA PHE A 16 -5.54 19.30 5.03
C PHE A 16 -4.15 18.75 5.40
N CYS A 17 -3.59 17.86 4.59
CA CYS A 17 -2.27 17.29 4.83
C CYS A 17 -1.17 18.36 4.86
N GLN A 18 -1.23 19.34 3.95
CA GLN A 18 -0.29 20.44 3.91
C GLN A 18 -0.36 21.28 5.18
N ARG A 19 -1.57 21.70 5.60
CA ARG A 19 -1.78 22.51 6.82
C ARG A 19 -1.29 21.83 8.09
N HIS A 20 -1.43 20.50 8.16
CA HIS A 20 -1.05 19.72 9.34
C HIS A 20 0.31 19.01 9.20
N SER A 21 1.03 19.26 8.11
CA SER A 21 2.29 18.58 7.79
C SER A 21 2.18 17.05 7.87
N LEU A 22 1.12 16.50 7.31
CA LEU A 22 0.85 15.06 7.32
C LEU A 22 1.25 14.41 5.98
N PRO A 23 1.78 13.19 5.99
CA PRO A 23 1.94 12.40 4.78
C PRO A 23 0.57 11.99 4.24
N TYR A 24 0.49 11.80 2.94
CA TYR A 24 -0.74 11.32 2.30
C TYR A 24 -0.54 9.95 1.67
N ARG A 25 -1.47 9.03 1.95
CA ARG A 25 -1.45 7.65 1.48
C ARG A 25 -1.80 7.55 0.00
N TYR A 26 -0.90 8.03 -0.84
CA TYR A 26 -1.01 7.93 -2.29
C TYR A 26 0.36 7.63 -2.89
N PRO A 27 0.51 6.55 -3.68
CA PRO A 27 1.81 6.18 -4.22
C PRO A 27 2.16 7.00 -5.46
N LYS A 28 3.45 7.34 -5.59
CA LYS A 28 4.01 7.99 -6.78
C LYS A 28 4.03 7.03 -7.99
N SER A 29 4.29 5.73 -7.74
CA SER A 29 4.20 4.70 -8.77
C SER A 29 2.74 4.37 -9.09
N ALA A 30 2.44 4.15 -10.39
CA ALA A 30 1.14 3.65 -10.83
C ALA A 30 1.06 2.11 -10.83
N ASP A 31 2.15 1.41 -10.48
CA ASP A 31 2.23 -0.05 -10.54
C ASP A 31 1.20 -0.74 -9.65
N PHE A 32 0.80 -0.09 -8.55
CA PHE A 32 -0.27 -0.60 -7.70
C PHE A 32 -1.60 -0.77 -8.47
N ILE A 33 -1.88 0.11 -9.44
CA ILE A 33 -3.09 0.03 -10.26
C ILE A 33 -2.95 -1.15 -11.24
N GLU A 34 -1.79 -1.33 -11.84
CA GLU A 34 -1.52 -2.45 -12.76
C GLU A 34 -1.61 -3.79 -12.02
N ARG A 35 -1.05 -3.88 -10.83
CA ARG A 35 -1.16 -5.07 -9.97
C ARG A 35 -2.62 -5.42 -9.68
N GLN A 36 -3.48 -4.43 -9.45
CA GLN A 36 -4.91 -4.66 -9.21
C GLN A 36 -5.68 -5.05 -10.47
N LEU A 37 -5.45 -4.35 -11.56
CA LEU A 37 -6.13 -4.61 -12.82
C LEU A 37 -5.65 -5.91 -13.49
N GLY A 38 -4.42 -6.36 -13.20
CA GLY A 38 -3.75 -7.45 -13.91
C GLY A 38 -3.46 -7.11 -15.39
N ARG A 39 -3.45 -5.84 -15.73
CA ARG A 39 -3.18 -5.31 -17.08
C ARG A 39 -2.65 -3.87 -16.99
N LYS A 40 -2.11 -3.38 -18.08
CA LYS A 40 -1.65 -1.98 -18.19
C LYS A 40 -2.76 -0.99 -17.85
N VAL A 41 -2.38 0.08 -17.17
CA VAL A 41 -3.30 1.16 -16.80
C VAL A 41 -3.75 1.91 -18.05
N PRO A 42 -5.07 2.08 -18.28
CA PRO A 42 -5.57 2.93 -19.35
C PRO A 42 -5.06 4.37 -19.25
N SER A 43 -4.75 4.98 -20.40
CA SER A 43 -4.16 6.32 -20.45
C SER A 43 -4.91 7.40 -19.64
N PRO A 44 -6.26 7.47 -19.62
CA PRO A 44 -6.97 8.47 -18.82
C PRO A 44 -6.75 8.29 -17.32
N ILE A 45 -6.66 7.04 -16.84
CA ILE A 45 -6.37 6.74 -15.42
C ILE A 45 -4.94 7.15 -15.09
N MET A 46 -3.99 6.84 -15.98
CA MET A 46 -2.59 7.23 -15.82
C MET A 46 -2.43 8.76 -15.79
N MET A 47 -3.14 9.48 -16.65
CA MET A 47 -3.13 10.95 -16.64
C MET A 47 -3.65 11.51 -15.32
N LEU A 48 -4.75 10.97 -14.80
CA LEU A 48 -5.30 11.38 -13.52
C LEU A 48 -4.32 11.07 -12.37
N HIS A 49 -3.72 9.87 -12.37
CA HIS A 49 -2.72 9.49 -11.38
C HIS A 49 -1.56 10.49 -11.36
N ARG A 50 -0.97 10.77 -12.53
CA ARG A 50 0.14 11.75 -12.65
C ARG A 50 -0.27 13.14 -12.16
N LYS A 51 -1.50 13.59 -12.48
CA LYS A 51 -2.02 14.86 -12.00
C LYS A 51 -2.08 14.89 -10.48
N MET A 52 -2.59 13.84 -9.84
CA MET A 52 -2.68 13.75 -8.39
C MET A 52 -1.29 13.73 -7.74
N VAL A 53 -0.37 12.95 -8.27
CA VAL A 53 1.03 12.92 -7.77
C VAL A 53 1.66 14.30 -7.87
N ASN A 54 1.61 14.92 -9.04
CA ASN A 54 2.21 16.25 -9.26
C ASN A 54 1.60 17.32 -8.33
N GLU A 55 0.32 17.24 -8.08
CA GLU A 55 -0.37 18.18 -7.19
C GLU A 55 0.07 18.01 -5.73
N GLY A 56 0.25 16.76 -5.27
CA GLY A 56 0.79 16.49 -3.94
C GLY A 56 2.23 16.98 -3.79
N LEU A 57 3.08 16.71 -4.79
CA LEU A 57 4.48 17.15 -4.79
C LEU A 57 4.62 18.67 -4.80
N LYS A 58 3.80 19.40 -5.57
CA LYS A 58 3.77 20.87 -5.58
C LYS A 58 3.44 21.47 -4.21
N ARG A 59 2.70 20.74 -3.39
CA ARG A 59 2.35 21.13 -2.02
C ARG A 59 3.35 20.65 -0.97
N ASN A 60 4.46 20.05 -1.38
CA ASN A 60 5.45 19.41 -0.51
C ASN A 60 4.82 18.35 0.41
N ILE A 61 3.78 17.67 -0.07
CA ILE A 61 3.17 16.56 0.66
C ILE A 61 4.02 15.30 0.45
N VAL A 62 4.33 14.64 1.56
CA VAL A 62 5.00 13.34 1.53
C VAL A 62 4.05 12.30 0.98
N LEU A 63 4.40 11.75 -0.17
CA LEU A 63 3.69 10.64 -0.83
C LEU A 63 4.52 9.35 -0.68
N LEU A 64 3.83 8.21 -0.70
CA LEU A 64 4.50 6.90 -0.77
C LEU A 64 5.22 6.73 -2.11
N ASP A 65 6.31 5.98 -2.14
CA ASP A 65 6.96 5.59 -3.40
C ASP A 65 6.18 4.45 -4.07
N ASP A 66 5.70 3.49 -3.29
CA ASP A 66 4.83 2.41 -3.79
C ASP A 66 3.78 1.98 -2.75
N LEU A 67 2.75 1.29 -3.22
CA LEU A 67 1.68 0.73 -2.41
C LEU A 67 1.38 -0.69 -2.88
N VAL A 68 1.56 -1.65 -2.01
CA VAL A 68 1.31 -3.07 -2.30
C VAL A 68 0.13 -3.56 -1.48
N PHE A 69 -0.80 -4.19 -2.13
CA PHE A 69 -1.90 -4.92 -1.51
C PHE A 69 -2.33 -6.07 -2.42
N ASN A 70 -2.90 -7.10 -1.85
CA ASN A 70 -3.27 -8.26 -2.63
C ASN A 70 -4.43 -7.99 -3.59
N PRO A 71 -4.57 -8.76 -4.67
CA PRO A 71 -5.74 -8.73 -5.53
C PRO A 71 -7.01 -9.08 -4.73
N TRP A 72 -8.13 -8.40 -5.02
CA TRP A 72 -9.41 -8.73 -4.39
C TRP A 72 -10.01 -10.06 -4.84
N ASN A 73 -9.63 -10.53 -6.01
CA ASN A 73 -10.15 -11.77 -6.59
C ASN A 73 -9.52 -12.99 -5.91
N MET A 74 -10.33 -13.78 -5.23
CA MET A 74 -9.91 -15.02 -4.56
C MET A 74 -9.29 -16.05 -5.50
N GLN A 75 -9.71 -16.11 -6.76
CA GLN A 75 -9.09 -17.01 -7.75
C GLN A 75 -7.64 -16.66 -8.02
N ARG A 76 -7.27 -15.39 -7.91
CA ARG A 76 -5.88 -14.92 -8.05
C ARG A 76 -5.06 -15.08 -6.77
N ILE A 77 -5.72 -15.10 -5.62
CA ILE A 77 -5.08 -15.33 -4.32
C ILE A 77 -4.74 -16.82 -4.15
N GLY A 78 -5.60 -17.70 -4.66
CA GLY A 78 -5.42 -19.15 -4.54
C GLY A 78 -5.60 -19.65 -3.11
N ASN A 79 -4.48 -19.83 -2.41
CA ASN A 79 -4.44 -20.29 -1.02
C ASN A 79 -3.49 -19.41 -0.18
N LYS A 80 -3.36 -19.74 1.11
CA LYS A 80 -2.50 -19.00 2.06
C LYS A 80 -1.04 -18.94 1.62
N ASP A 81 -0.49 -20.03 1.09
CA ASP A 81 0.93 -20.07 0.72
C ASP A 81 1.21 -19.21 -0.52
N VAL A 82 0.29 -19.19 -1.46
CA VAL A 82 0.36 -18.28 -2.62
C VAL A 82 0.28 -16.82 -2.16
N LEU A 83 -0.61 -16.50 -1.23
CA LEU A 83 -0.73 -15.16 -0.67
C LEU A 83 0.50 -14.77 0.15
N LEU A 84 1.03 -15.67 0.96
CA LEU A 84 2.28 -15.47 1.70
C LEU A 84 3.43 -15.17 0.74
N LYS A 85 3.60 -16.02 -0.30
CA LYS A 85 4.62 -15.78 -1.33
C LYS A 85 4.47 -14.41 -1.97
N TYR A 86 3.26 -14.00 -2.33
CA TYR A 86 2.99 -12.67 -2.90
C TYR A 86 3.51 -11.54 -2.00
N TYR A 87 3.29 -11.62 -0.69
CA TYR A 87 3.78 -10.59 0.24
C TYR A 87 5.29 -10.69 0.49
N LEU A 88 5.87 -11.90 0.53
CA LEU A 88 7.31 -12.07 0.64
C LEU A 88 8.04 -11.50 -0.60
N ASP A 89 7.51 -11.77 -1.79
CA ASP A 89 8.02 -11.20 -3.05
C ASP A 89 7.89 -9.66 -3.04
N ALA A 90 6.83 -9.11 -2.46
CA ALA A 90 6.65 -7.68 -2.32
C ALA A 90 7.69 -7.03 -1.39
N VAL A 91 8.07 -7.71 -0.31
CA VAL A 91 9.16 -7.25 0.59
C VAL A 91 10.51 -7.34 -0.12
N GLU A 92 10.78 -8.44 -0.81
CA GLU A 92 12.04 -8.66 -1.56
C GLU A 92 12.26 -7.62 -2.65
N ASN A 93 11.19 -7.23 -3.32
CA ASN A 93 11.24 -6.27 -4.44
C ASN A 93 10.86 -4.85 -4.02
N CYS A 94 10.92 -4.52 -2.72
CA CYS A 94 10.72 -3.15 -2.27
C CYS A 94 11.71 -2.21 -2.97
N ARG A 95 11.18 -1.14 -3.53
CA ARG A 95 12.00 -0.08 -4.14
C ARG A 95 12.63 0.79 -3.05
N GLU A 96 13.68 1.49 -3.42
CA GLU A 96 14.21 2.57 -2.58
C GLU A 96 13.11 3.60 -2.29
N GLY A 97 13.00 4.01 -1.03
CA GLY A 97 11.98 4.94 -0.56
C GLY A 97 11.01 4.32 0.45
N VAL A 98 9.77 4.76 0.43
CA VAL A 98 8.71 4.32 1.35
C VAL A 98 7.66 3.50 0.60
N THR A 99 7.62 2.21 0.86
CA THR A 99 6.59 1.29 0.34
C THR A 99 5.64 0.90 1.47
N GLU A 100 4.36 1.07 1.27
CA GLU A 100 3.35 0.49 2.17
C GLU A 100 2.88 -0.86 1.64
N ILE A 101 3.00 -1.89 2.47
CA ILE A 101 2.34 -3.18 2.24
C ILE A 101 1.19 -3.26 3.24
N PHE A 102 -0.05 -3.25 2.75
CA PHE A 102 -1.18 -3.25 3.66
C PHE A 102 -2.07 -4.48 3.51
N LEU A 103 -2.58 -4.92 4.64
CA LEU A 103 -3.40 -6.10 4.82
C LEU A 103 -4.71 -5.73 5.52
N HIS A 104 -5.70 -6.60 5.40
CA HIS A 104 -7.00 -6.48 6.10
C HIS A 104 -7.25 -7.71 6.98
N PRO A 105 -6.40 -7.97 7.98
CA PRO A 105 -6.50 -9.19 8.77
C PRO A 105 -7.82 -9.25 9.55
N SER A 106 -8.33 -10.44 9.72
CA SER A 106 -9.46 -10.72 10.61
C SER A 106 -9.28 -12.05 11.30
N TYR A 107 -9.76 -12.14 12.54
CA TYR A 107 -9.87 -13.41 13.24
C TYR A 107 -10.90 -14.33 12.55
N PRO A 108 -10.66 -15.64 12.54
CA PRO A 108 -11.72 -16.59 12.23
C PRO A 108 -12.86 -16.41 13.23
N LEU A 109 -14.08 -16.33 12.76
CA LEU A 109 -15.27 -16.30 13.59
C LEU A 109 -15.78 -17.74 13.74
N ASP A 110 -16.06 -18.15 14.98
CA ASP A 110 -16.40 -19.54 15.34
C ASP A 110 -17.60 -20.14 14.61
N ASN A 111 -18.45 -19.33 13.98
CA ASN A 111 -19.70 -19.75 13.36
C ASN A 111 -19.84 -19.37 11.87
N THR A 112 -18.82 -18.87 11.23
CA THR A 112 -18.86 -18.53 9.81
C THR A 112 -17.90 -19.42 9.04
N GLU A 113 -18.44 -20.25 8.16
CA GLU A 113 -17.64 -20.80 7.08
C GLU A 113 -17.03 -19.63 6.33
N ALA A 114 -15.72 -19.51 6.46
CA ALA A 114 -14.98 -18.44 5.82
C ALA A 114 -15.11 -18.60 4.29
N GLN A 115 -15.96 -17.80 3.67
CA GLN A 115 -16.18 -17.82 2.23
C GLN A 115 -15.69 -16.54 1.57
N GLY A 116 -15.12 -16.68 0.39
CA GLY A 116 -14.72 -15.57 -0.45
C GLY A 116 -13.68 -14.63 0.19
N GLU A 117 -13.98 -13.34 0.24
CA GLU A 117 -13.05 -12.32 0.75
C GLU A 117 -12.71 -12.47 2.25
N TRP A 118 -13.58 -13.13 3.02
CA TRP A 118 -13.34 -13.38 4.43
C TRP A 118 -12.19 -14.36 4.66
N THR A 119 -12.12 -15.42 3.84
CA THR A 119 -11.01 -16.38 3.86
C THR A 119 -9.66 -15.70 3.68
N LYS A 120 -9.57 -14.75 2.76
CA LYS A 120 -8.37 -13.96 2.55
C LYS A 120 -7.92 -13.20 3.81
N ARG A 121 -8.85 -12.60 4.53
CA ARG A 121 -8.56 -11.85 5.75
C ARG A 121 -8.03 -12.75 6.86
N ILE A 122 -8.52 -14.00 6.93
CA ILE A 122 -7.99 -15.00 7.85
C ILE A 122 -6.56 -15.40 7.45
N PHE A 123 -6.31 -15.62 6.16
CA PHE A 123 -4.95 -15.89 5.69
C PHE A 123 -4.00 -14.73 6.04
N GLU A 124 -4.41 -13.49 5.84
CA GLU A 124 -3.60 -12.33 6.20
C GLU A 124 -3.33 -12.24 7.71
N PHE A 125 -4.30 -12.61 8.54
CA PHE A 125 -4.09 -12.71 9.98
C PHE A 125 -3.04 -13.77 10.34
N GLU A 126 -3.14 -14.97 9.76
CA GLU A 126 -2.17 -16.04 10.00
C GLU A 126 -0.75 -15.67 9.50
N ILE A 127 -0.67 -15.00 8.33
CA ILE A 127 0.59 -14.50 7.78
C ILE A 127 1.23 -13.49 8.74
N LEU A 128 0.48 -12.53 9.26
CA LEU A 128 0.99 -11.57 10.22
C LEU A 128 1.42 -12.25 11.52
N LYS A 129 0.62 -13.18 12.04
CA LYS A 129 0.92 -13.94 13.25
C LYS A 129 2.20 -14.77 13.13
N SER A 130 2.51 -15.27 11.94
CA SER A 130 3.73 -16.08 11.71
C SER A 130 5.04 -15.29 11.86
N GLY A 131 5.00 -13.95 11.74
CA GLY A 131 6.20 -13.13 11.77
C GLY A 131 7.04 -13.17 10.47
N ALA A 132 6.67 -14.00 9.49
CA ALA A 132 7.47 -14.25 8.29
C ALA A 132 7.79 -12.97 7.48
N LEU A 133 6.88 -12.00 7.45
CA LEU A 133 7.11 -10.73 6.74
C LEU A 133 8.18 -9.88 7.43
N LEU A 134 8.21 -9.87 8.77
CA LEU A 134 9.22 -9.13 9.52
C LEU A 134 10.60 -9.77 9.40
N GLU A 135 10.66 -11.09 9.41
CA GLU A 135 11.92 -11.81 9.18
C GLU A 135 12.45 -11.59 7.77
N LYS A 136 11.57 -11.64 6.76
CA LYS A 136 11.94 -11.32 5.38
C LYS A 136 12.45 -9.88 5.27
N ALA A 137 11.77 -8.91 5.88
CA ALA A 137 12.19 -7.51 5.88
C ALA A 137 13.61 -7.34 6.48
N LYS A 138 13.89 -8.00 7.61
CA LYS A 138 15.24 -8.01 8.22
C LYS A 138 16.29 -8.58 7.27
N LYS A 139 15.98 -9.71 6.62
CA LYS A 139 16.88 -10.38 5.68
C LYS A 139 17.21 -9.52 4.47
N GLU A 140 16.23 -8.80 3.96
CA GLU A 140 16.37 -7.90 2.80
C GLU A 140 16.87 -6.49 3.21
N ASN A 141 17.22 -6.29 4.47
CA ASN A 141 17.63 -4.98 5.01
C ASN A 141 16.56 -3.88 4.81
N VAL A 142 15.29 -4.27 4.83
CA VAL A 142 14.15 -3.35 4.74
C VAL A 142 13.77 -2.89 6.15
N LYS A 143 13.82 -1.59 6.39
CA LYS A 143 13.44 -1.00 7.67
C LYS A 143 11.92 -0.86 7.76
N VAL A 144 11.30 -1.51 8.74
CA VAL A 144 9.88 -1.33 9.03
C VAL A 144 9.71 -0.09 9.91
N ILE A 145 8.87 0.84 9.47
CA ILE A 145 8.61 2.12 10.14
C ILE A 145 7.11 2.36 10.34
N SER A 146 6.78 3.21 11.29
CA SER A 146 5.41 3.68 11.51
C SER A 146 5.08 4.89 10.63
N TRP A 147 3.80 5.21 10.49
CA TRP A 147 3.36 6.42 9.77
C TRP A 147 3.88 7.72 10.37
N SER A 148 4.10 7.78 11.69
CA SER A 148 4.73 8.94 12.34
C SER A 148 6.18 9.15 11.90
N GLN A 149 6.91 8.06 11.66
CA GLN A 149 8.31 8.13 11.21
C GLN A 149 8.45 8.46 9.72
N ILE A 150 7.41 8.28 8.91
CA ILE A 150 7.44 8.66 7.48
C ILE A 150 7.71 10.16 7.33
N LYS A 151 7.14 10.99 8.18
CA LYS A 151 7.34 12.44 8.16
C LYS A 151 8.80 12.82 8.41
N GLU A 152 9.42 12.22 9.41
CA GLU A 152 10.83 12.44 9.75
C GLU A 152 11.75 12.00 8.61
N TYR A 153 11.49 10.83 8.05
CA TYR A 153 12.25 10.29 6.92
C TYR A 153 12.20 11.21 5.70
N ALA A 154 11.05 11.76 5.38
CA ALA A 154 10.90 12.66 4.24
C ALA A 154 11.52 14.04 4.45
N SER A 155 11.49 14.55 5.69
CA SER A 155 12.17 15.82 6.02
C SER A 155 13.67 15.72 5.83
N ASN A 156 14.27 14.57 6.15
CA ASN A 156 15.72 14.35 6.01
C ASN A 156 16.15 14.22 4.53
N ARG A 157 15.30 13.70 3.64
CA ARG A 157 15.59 13.61 2.20
C ARG A 157 15.49 14.94 1.45
N SER A 158 14.87 15.94 2.03
CA SER A 158 14.76 17.28 1.42
C SER A 158 15.94 18.18 1.79
N ALA A 159 16.85 17.71 2.64
CA ALA A 159 18.02 18.44 3.13
C ALA A 159 19.32 18.04 2.38
N ASP A 160 19.27 16.98 1.56
CA ASP A 160 20.33 16.53 0.66
C ASP A 160 20.02 16.96 -0.80
#